data_5230e7f271ec79387f72c1de9e48efec
#
_entry.id   5230e7f271ec79387f72c1de9e48efec
#
_cell.length_a   1.000
_cell.length_b   1.000
_cell.length_c   1.000
_cell.angle_alpha   90.00
_cell.angle_beta   90.00
_cell.angle_gamma   90.00
#
_symmetry.space_group_name_H-M   'P 1'
#
loop_
_entity.id
_entity.type
_entity.pdbx_description
1 polymer ?
#
loop_
_entity_poly.entity_id
_entity_poly.type
_entity_poly.pdbx_seq_one_letter_code
_entity_poly.pdbx_strand_id
1 'polypeptide(L)'
;MQDLKPPEAGAASGFERATLRQFNIFLENRVGRLAALLHALETVGQHVNAVSIEESADAALVRLICANPKTGRQCLLDAGFSFSESDVIAVGLPKQDDHPLIRITRALLSAELNIHYAFPMLRCKIGPAIILYVDDRTLAAQILIRKGFTIVGESDLMPE
;
A
#
# COMPACT_ATOMS: atom_id res chain seq x y z
N MET A 1 -15.99 16.91 45.18
CA MET A 1 -15.11 15.86 44.60
C MET A 1 -15.53 15.72 43.15
N GLN A 2 -14.83 16.40 42.25
CA GLN A 2 -15.13 16.34 40.80
C GLN A 2 -14.39 15.15 40.22
N ASP A 3 -15.16 14.22 39.63
CA ASP A 3 -14.65 13.09 38.87
C ASP A 3 -13.92 13.60 37.64
N LEU A 4 -12.61 13.51 37.63
CA LEU A 4 -11.75 13.71 36.46
C LEU A 4 -11.93 12.51 35.55
N LYS A 5 -12.79 12.65 34.54
CA LYS A 5 -12.88 11.72 33.40
C LYS A 5 -11.51 11.66 32.69
N PRO A 6 -10.89 10.49 32.53
CA PRO A 6 -9.65 10.41 31.78
C PRO A 6 -9.87 10.86 30.31
N PRO A 7 -8.87 11.48 29.69
CA PRO A 7 -8.99 11.92 28.29
C PRO A 7 -9.23 10.72 27.37
N GLU A 8 -10.27 10.83 26.56
CA GLU A 8 -10.61 9.83 25.56
C GLU A 8 -9.44 9.67 24.57
N ALA A 9 -8.98 8.42 24.40
CA ALA A 9 -7.96 8.03 23.44
C ALA A 9 -8.49 8.15 22.00
N GLY A 10 -8.69 9.38 21.52
CA GLY A 10 -9.23 9.68 20.20
C GLY A 10 -8.21 10.03 19.10
N ALA A 11 -6.92 10.14 19.46
CA ALA A 11 -5.91 10.62 18.51
C ALA A 11 -5.12 9.51 17.78
N ALA A 12 -5.16 8.26 18.25
CA ALA A 12 -4.42 7.16 17.64
C ALA A 12 -5.12 6.55 16.41
N SER A 13 -6.44 6.69 16.29
CA SER A 13 -7.22 6.05 15.23
C SER A 13 -7.07 6.68 13.84
N GLY A 14 -6.53 7.89 13.72
CA GLY A 14 -6.36 8.58 12.44
C GLY A 14 -5.14 8.10 11.64
N PHE A 15 -4.08 7.66 12.31
CA PHE A 15 -2.83 7.26 11.67
C PHE A 15 -2.77 5.77 11.30
N GLU A 16 -3.47 4.89 12.01
CA GLU A 16 -3.61 3.48 11.61
C GLU A 16 -4.35 3.31 10.28
N ARG A 17 -5.16 4.31 9.89
CA ARG A 17 -5.88 4.34 8.61
C ARG A 17 -5.03 4.84 7.43
N ALA A 18 -3.83 5.32 7.68
CA ALA A 18 -2.94 5.86 6.65
C ALA A 18 -2.05 4.81 5.99
N THR A 19 -2.15 3.55 6.38
CA THR A 19 -1.42 2.44 5.76
C THR A 19 -2.33 1.56 4.93
N LEU A 20 -1.75 0.97 3.88
CA LEU A 20 -2.39 -0.04 3.06
C LEU A 20 -1.74 -1.39 3.31
N ARG A 21 -2.55 -2.45 3.26
CA ARG A 21 -2.06 -3.81 3.35
C ARG A 21 -1.57 -4.29 2.00
N GLN A 22 -0.30 -4.67 1.95
CA GLN A 22 0.34 -5.27 0.78
C GLN A 22 0.54 -6.77 1.01
N PHE A 23 0.22 -7.56 0.03
CA PHE A 23 0.55 -8.99 -0.03
C PHE A 23 1.86 -9.17 -0.78
N ASN A 24 2.77 -9.92 -0.20
CA ASN A 24 4.04 -10.32 -0.81
C ASN A 24 3.90 -11.81 -1.18
N ILE A 25 3.63 -12.10 -2.43
CA ILE A 25 3.28 -13.44 -2.88
C ILE A 25 4.48 -14.07 -3.57
N PHE A 26 4.87 -15.26 -3.12
CA PHE A 26 5.96 -16.02 -3.67
C PHE A 26 5.44 -16.99 -4.72
N LEU A 27 5.80 -16.75 -5.98
CA LEU A 27 5.42 -17.61 -7.11
C LEU A 27 6.62 -18.41 -7.59
N GLU A 28 6.37 -19.66 -7.95
CA GLU A 28 7.34 -20.40 -8.74
C GLU A 28 7.51 -19.74 -10.11
N ASN A 29 8.73 -19.68 -10.62
CA ASN A 29 9.01 -19.11 -11.94
C ASN A 29 8.58 -20.09 -13.04
N ARG A 30 7.27 -20.23 -13.21
CA ARG A 30 6.63 -21.08 -14.23
C ARG A 30 5.58 -20.30 -15.00
N VAL A 31 5.47 -20.61 -16.29
CA VAL A 31 4.42 -20.04 -17.15
C VAL A 31 3.03 -20.26 -16.53
N GLY A 32 2.24 -19.21 -16.51
CA GLY A 32 0.85 -19.26 -16.04
C GLY A 32 0.65 -19.03 -14.54
N ARG A 33 1.69 -18.98 -13.71
CA ARG A 33 1.52 -18.76 -12.26
C ARG A 33 0.96 -17.39 -11.93
N LEU A 34 1.45 -16.33 -12.57
CA LEU A 34 0.90 -14.99 -12.41
C LEU A 34 -0.55 -14.91 -12.88
N ALA A 35 -0.85 -15.51 -14.02
CA ALA A 35 -2.23 -15.55 -14.54
C ALA A 35 -3.17 -16.29 -13.57
N ALA A 36 -2.73 -17.37 -12.96
CA ALA A 36 -3.50 -18.12 -11.97
C ALA A 36 -3.78 -17.27 -10.71
N LEU A 37 -2.80 -16.51 -10.23
CA LEU A 37 -2.96 -15.58 -9.13
C LEU A 37 -4.01 -14.51 -9.42
N LEU A 38 -3.88 -13.83 -10.56
CA LEU A 38 -4.79 -12.76 -10.95
C LEU A 38 -6.21 -13.29 -11.20
N HIS A 39 -6.33 -14.45 -11.80
CA HIS A 39 -7.62 -15.11 -12.00
C HIS A 39 -8.31 -15.49 -10.69
N ALA A 40 -7.56 -16.00 -9.71
CA ALA A 40 -8.13 -16.31 -8.38
C ALA A 40 -8.72 -15.06 -7.71
N LEU A 41 -8.03 -13.93 -7.78
CA LEU A 41 -8.54 -12.66 -7.23
C LEU A 41 -9.77 -12.15 -8.00
N GLU A 42 -9.74 -12.21 -9.31
CA GLU A 42 -10.88 -11.81 -10.16
C GLU A 42 -12.15 -12.64 -9.84
N THR A 43 -11.99 -13.94 -9.63
CA THR A 43 -13.10 -14.86 -9.31
C THR A 43 -13.87 -14.47 -8.05
N VAL A 44 -13.19 -13.87 -7.07
CA VAL A 44 -13.82 -13.35 -5.84
C VAL A 44 -14.14 -11.85 -5.91
N GLY A 45 -14.10 -11.27 -7.10
CA GLY A 45 -14.43 -9.86 -7.34
C GLY A 45 -13.40 -8.87 -6.80
N GLN A 46 -12.17 -9.30 -6.58
CA GLN A 46 -11.11 -8.39 -6.15
C GLN A 46 -10.46 -7.68 -7.31
N HIS A 47 -10.35 -6.36 -7.20
CA HIS A 47 -9.58 -5.53 -8.12
C HIS A 47 -8.15 -5.37 -7.59
N VAL A 48 -7.19 -5.49 -8.50
CA VAL A 48 -5.79 -5.19 -8.21
C VAL A 48 -5.56 -3.69 -8.37
N ASN A 49 -5.27 -3.03 -7.27
CA ASN A 49 -5.02 -1.59 -7.23
C ASN A 49 -3.56 -1.23 -7.51
N ALA A 50 -2.64 -2.12 -7.12
CA ALA A 50 -1.22 -1.95 -7.40
C ALA A 50 -0.55 -3.31 -7.51
N VAL A 51 0.46 -3.43 -8.35
CA VAL A 51 1.25 -4.64 -8.52
C VAL A 51 2.67 -4.31 -8.93
N SER A 52 3.61 -5.04 -8.34
CA SER A 52 5.03 -5.03 -8.71
C SER A 52 5.52 -6.47 -8.76
N ILE A 53 6.31 -6.79 -9.75
CA ILE A 53 6.86 -8.14 -9.95
C ILE A 53 8.38 -8.04 -9.97
N GLU A 54 9.02 -8.79 -9.08
CA GLU A 54 10.47 -8.90 -8.99
C GLU A 54 10.85 -10.36 -9.23
N GLU A 55 11.58 -10.60 -10.30
CA GLU A 55 11.98 -11.93 -10.72
C GLU A 55 13.39 -12.27 -10.21
N SER A 56 13.55 -13.49 -9.74
CA SER A 56 14.84 -14.12 -9.50
C SER A 56 14.92 -15.43 -10.29
N ALA A 57 16.06 -16.12 -10.24
CA ALA A 57 16.29 -17.31 -11.07
C ALA A 57 15.22 -18.41 -10.90
N ASP A 58 14.78 -18.64 -9.66
CA ASP A 58 13.89 -19.76 -9.33
C ASP A 58 12.49 -19.36 -8.86
N ALA A 59 12.27 -18.06 -8.60
CA ALA A 59 11.03 -17.55 -8.03
C ALA A 59 10.73 -16.15 -8.51
N ALA A 60 9.46 -15.76 -8.41
CA ALA A 60 9.03 -14.38 -8.55
C ALA A 60 8.38 -13.90 -7.25
N LEU A 61 8.69 -12.69 -6.86
CA LEU A 61 8.03 -11.99 -5.76
C LEU A 61 7.03 -11.00 -6.37
N VAL A 62 5.75 -11.22 -6.09
CA VAL A 62 4.67 -10.32 -6.50
C VAL A 62 4.21 -9.52 -5.30
N ARG A 63 4.38 -8.20 -5.35
CA ARG A 63 3.79 -7.29 -4.36
C ARG A 63 2.47 -6.79 -4.92
N LEU A 64 1.40 -6.93 -4.16
CA LEU A 64 0.06 -6.67 -4.64
C LEU A 64 -0.79 -5.98 -3.57
N ILE A 65 -1.57 -5.00 -4.01
CA ILE A 65 -2.60 -4.36 -3.20
C ILE A 65 -3.94 -4.56 -3.89
N CYS A 66 -4.91 -5.07 -3.15
CA CYS A 66 -6.28 -5.24 -3.63
C CYS A 66 -7.27 -4.40 -2.83
N ALA A 67 -8.46 -4.19 -3.39
CA ALA A 67 -9.46 -3.29 -2.85
C ALA A 67 -9.94 -3.68 -1.45
N ASN A 68 -10.06 -4.98 -1.16
CA ASN A 68 -10.44 -5.48 0.16
C ASN A 68 -9.40 -6.49 0.67
N PRO A 69 -8.57 -6.09 1.66
CA PRO A 69 -7.50 -6.95 2.17
C PRO A 69 -8.00 -8.27 2.79
N LYS A 70 -9.16 -8.25 3.46
CA LYS A 70 -9.72 -9.46 4.10
C LYS A 70 -10.12 -10.50 3.05
N THR A 71 -10.84 -10.09 2.02
CA THR A 71 -11.23 -10.97 0.91
C THR A 71 -10.01 -11.43 0.13
N GLY A 72 -9.05 -10.55 -0.11
CA GLY A 72 -7.79 -10.89 -0.78
C GLY A 72 -6.99 -11.94 -0.01
N ARG A 73 -6.84 -11.79 1.30
CA ARG A 73 -6.15 -12.76 2.15
C ARG A 73 -6.82 -14.12 2.10
N GLN A 74 -8.15 -14.17 2.25
CA GLN A 74 -8.89 -15.42 2.21
C GLN A 74 -8.75 -16.12 0.85
N CYS A 75 -8.84 -15.36 -0.22
CA CYS A 75 -8.63 -15.87 -1.58
C CYS A 75 -7.24 -16.52 -1.75
N LEU A 76 -6.19 -15.84 -1.29
CA LEU A 76 -4.82 -16.36 -1.37
C LEU A 76 -4.62 -17.63 -0.55
N LEU A 77 -5.22 -17.70 0.64
CA LEU A 77 -5.21 -18.91 1.49
C LEU A 77 -5.95 -20.07 0.81
N ASP A 78 -7.16 -19.84 0.33
CA ASP A 78 -7.99 -20.87 -0.31
C ASP A 78 -7.35 -21.40 -1.59
N ALA A 79 -6.69 -20.55 -2.34
CA ALA A 79 -5.98 -20.91 -3.58
C ALA A 79 -4.59 -21.54 -3.33
N GLY A 80 -4.14 -21.60 -2.08
CA GLY A 80 -2.87 -22.24 -1.71
C GLY A 80 -1.61 -21.46 -2.07
N PHE A 81 -1.70 -20.14 -2.24
CA PHE A 81 -0.52 -19.30 -2.46
C PHE A 81 0.28 -19.09 -1.18
N SER A 82 1.60 -19.11 -1.31
CA SER A 82 2.52 -18.71 -0.23
C SER A 82 2.69 -17.19 -0.26
N PHE A 83 2.43 -16.53 0.87
CA PHE A 83 2.56 -15.08 0.96
C PHE A 83 2.86 -14.61 2.38
N SER A 84 3.40 -13.40 2.46
CA SER A 84 3.48 -12.60 3.68
C SER A 84 2.74 -11.27 3.47
N GLU A 85 2.60 -10.50 4.53
CA GLU A 85 1.92 -9.22 4.49
C GLU A 85 2.82 -8.12 5.02
N SER A 86 2.69 -6.93 4.45
CA SER A 86 3.39 -5.73 4.87
C SER A 86 2.45 -4.54 4.88
N ASP A 87 2.69 -3.58 5.74
CA ASP A 87 2.03 -2.29 5.70
C ASP A 87 2.88 -1.31 4.90
N VAL A 88 2.26 -0.63 3.96
CA VAL A 88 2.87 0.37 3.09
C VAL A 88 2.07 1.66 3.13
N ILE A 89 2.68 2.75 2.70
CA ILE A 89 1.95 4.01 2.45
C ILE A 89 1.79 4.21 0.95
N ALA A 90 0.69 4.83 0.58
CA ALA A 90 0.45 5.27 -0.78
C ALA A 90 0.25 6.78 -0.80
N VAL A 91 0.93 7.45 -1.71
CA VAL A 91 0.98 8.90 -1.80
C VAL A 91 0.37 9.34 -3.13
N GLY A 92 -0.65 10.20 -3.06
CA GLY A 92 -1.23 10.82 -4.25
C GLY A 92 -0.24 11.79 -4.90
N LEU A 93 -0.14 11.72 -6.22
CA LEU A 93 0.73 12.58 -7.01
C LEU A 93 -0.09 13.75 -7.57
N PRO A 94 0.15 15.01 -7.11
CA PRO A 94 -0.60 16.16 -7.59
C PRO A 94 -0.41 16.40 -9.09
N LYS A 95 -1.52 16.60 -9.81
CA LYS A 95 -1.48 16.80 -11.28
C LYS A 95 -0.76 18.08 -11.71
N GLN A 96 -0.74 19.10 -10.84
CA GLN A 96 -0.10 20.38 -11.12
C GLN A 96 1.38 20.41 -10.76
N ASP A 97 1.92 19.33 -10.23
CA ASP A 97 3.33 19.20 -9.86
C ASP A 97 4.05 18.41 -10.94
N ASP A 98 4.99 19.04 -11.62
CA ASP A 98 5.78 18.39 -12.68
C ASP A 98 6.80 17.38 -12.13
N HIS A 99 7.15 17.50 -10.84
CA HIS A 99 8.21 16.70 -10.21
C HIS A 99 7.85 16.21 -8.80
N PRO A 100 6.70 15.55 -8.61
CA PRO A 100 6.25 15.15 -7.27
C PRO A 100 7.19 14.14 -6.60
N LEU A 101 7.83 13.26 -7.36
CA LEU A 101 8.75 12.27 -6.81
C LEU A 101 10.00 12.89 -6.19
N ILE A 102 10.54 13.95 -6.79
CA ILE A 102 11.67 14.69 -6.20
C ILE A 102 11.26 15.34 -4.87
N ARG A 103 10.06 15.89 -4.80
CA ARG A 103 9.56 16.49 -3.55
C ARG A 103 9.35 15.45 -2.45
N ILE A 104 8.78 14.29 -2.80
CA ILE A 104 8.61 13.17 -1.87
C ILE A 104 9.96 12.71 -1.34
N THR A 105 10.91 12.41 -2.22
CA THR A 105 12.22 11.90 -1.82
C THR A 105 12.99 12.89 -0.98
N ARG A 106 12.97 14.19 -1.31
CA ARG A 106 13.60 15.24 -0.50
C ARG A 106 12.96 15.39 0.88
N ALA A 107 11.63 15.29 0.97
CA ALA A 107 10.93 15.37 2.24
C ALA A 107 11.33 14.23 3.17
N LEU A 108 11.40 13.00 2.66
CA LEU A 108 11.80 11.83 3.44
C LEU A 108 13.30 11.85 3.77
N LEU A 109 14.14 12.28 2.85
CA LEU A 109 15.58 12.44 3.08
C LEU A 109 15.87 13.43 4.22
N SER A 110 15.12 14.51 4.32
CA SER A 110 15.28 15.50 5.41
C SER A 110 15.03 14.94 6.80
N ALA A 111 14.33 13.82 6.89
CA ALA A 111 14.07 13.07 8.12
C ALA A 111 14.90 11.77 8.22
N GLU A 112 15.89 11.59 7.34
CA GLU A 112 16.73 10.40 7.27
C GLU A 112 15.95 9.10 7.09
N LEU A 113 14.77 9.16 6.46
CA LEU A 113 13.93 8.01 6.15
C LEU A 113 14.32 7.40 4.80
N ASN A 114 14.62 6.11 4.81
CA ASN A 114 14.95 5.38 3.60
C ASN A 114 13.70 4.82 2.92
N ILE A 115 13.67 4.90 1.59
CA ILE A 115 12.68 4.24 0.75
C ILE A 115 13.32 2.93 0.26
N HIS A 116 12.80 1.80 0.73
CA HIS A 116 13.32 0.49 0.35
C HIS A 116 12.89 0.10 -1.06
N TYR A 117 11.64 0.37 -1.40
CA TYR A 117 11.11 0.24 -2.76
C TYR A 117 9.88 1.11 -2.96
N ALA A 118 9.56 1.34 -4.21
CA ALA A 118 8.40 2.11 -4.62
C ALA A 118 7.85 1.55 -5.95
N PHE A 119 6.53 1.62 -6.15
CA PHE A 119 5.90 1.27 -7.42
C PHE A 119 4.56 2.00 -7.58
N PRO A 120 4.13 2.25 -8.82
CA PRO A 120 2.91 3.01 -9.07
C PRO A 120 1.65 2.20 -8.75
N MET A 121 0.58 2.92 -8.40
CA MET A 121 -0.77 2.37 -8.35
C MET A 121 -1.40 2.36 -9.75
N LEU A 122 -2.13 1.30 -10.05
CA LEU A 122 -2.88 1.16 -11.30
C LEU A 122 -4.26 1.82 -11.21
N ARG A 123 -4.89 1.75 -10.02
CA ARG A 123 -6.23 2.27 -9.76
C ARG A 123 -6.31 2.92 -8.39
N CYS A 124 -6.75 4.18 -8.37
CA CYS A 124 -6.98 4.92 -7.15
C CYS A 124 -7.99 6.04 -7.45
N LYS A 125 -8.97 6.25 -6.58
CA LYS A 125 -10.02 7.27 -6.76
C LYS A 125 -9.47 8.69 -6.84
N ILE A 126 -8.42 8.98 -6.09
CA ILE A 126 -7.83 10.32 -6.05
C ILE A 126 -6.92 10.64 -7.25
N GLY A 127 -6.70 9.68 -8.14
CA GLY A 127 -5.83 9.82 -9.31
C GLY A 127 -4.49 9.13 -9.17
N PRO A 128 -3.45 9.58 -9.88
CA PRO A 128 -2.12 8.96 -9.82
C PRO A 128 -1.58 8.90 -8.40
N ALA A 129 -1.02 7.77 -8.02
CA ALA A 129 -0.44 7.54 -6.70
C ALA A 129 0.74 6.56 -6.78
N ILE A 130 1.61 6.63 -5.80
CA ILE A 130 2.77 5.74 -5.67
C ILE A 130 2.77 5.04 -4.33
N ILE A 131 3.08 3.75 -4.34
CA ILE A 131 3.31 2.96 -3.14
C ILE A 131 4.75 3.15 -2.67
N LEU A 132 4.93 3.32 -1.37
CA LEU A 132 6.24 3.43 -0.73
C LEU A 132 6.35 2.46 0.44
N TYR A 133 7.43 1.70 0.48
CA TYR A 133 7.85 0.95 1.66
C TYR A 133 9.05 1.66 2.29
N VAL A 134 8.86 2.15 3.50
CA VAL A 134 9.81 3.02 4.20
C VAL A 134 10.11 2.51 5.61
N ASP A 135 11.18 3.00 6.22
CA ASP A 135 11.62 2.60 7.57
C ASP A 135 10.55 2.88 8.63
N ASP A 136 9.99 4.09 8.63
CA ASP A 136 8.94 4.53 9.56
C ASP A 136 7.75 5.12 8.79
N ARG A 137 6.72 4.32 8.63
CA ARG A 137 5.52 4.69 7.87
C ARG A 137 4.75 5.83 8.52
N THR A 138 4.67 5.84 9.84
CA THR A 138 3.94 6.87 10.59
C THR A 138 4.61 8.23 10.42
N LEU A 139 5.91 8.29 10.63
CA LEU A 139 6.69 9.52 10.46
C LEU A 139 6.68 9.97 9.00
N ALA A 140 6.84 9.06 8.05
CA ALA A 140 6.79 9.38 6.63
C ALA A 140 5.44 9.98 6.22
N ALA A 141 4.33 9.39 6.65
CA ALA A 141 2.99 9.92 6.38
C ALA A 141 2.80 11.32 6.97
N GLN A 142 3.24 11.55 8.21
CA GLN A 142 3.17 12.87 8.85
C GLN A 142 3.94 13.93 8.08
N ILE A 143 5.16 13.61 7.67
CA ILE A 143 6.02 14.53 6.91
C ILE A 143 5.38 14.88 5.57
N LEU A 144 4.91 13.87 4.83
CA LEU A 144 4.31 14.07 3.53
C LEU A 144 3.00 14.87 3.60
N ILE A 145 2.16 14.63 4.60
CA ILE A 145 0.96 15.42 4.84
C ILE A 145 1.31 16.89 5.11
N ARG A 146 2.31 17.16 5.94
CA ARG A 146 2.79 18.53 6.20
C ARG A 146 3.32 19.23 4.94
N LYS A 147 3.86 18.46 3.99
CA LYS A 147 4.33 18.96 2.69
C LYS A 147 3.22 19.12 1.65
N GLY A 148 1.97 18.86 2.03
CA GLY A 148 0.79 19.02 1.19
C GLY A 148 0.44 17.81 0.33
N PHE A 149 1.04 16.65 0.56
CA PHE A 149 0.67 15.41 -0.11
C PHE A 149 -0.56 14.77 0.53
N THR A 150 -1.34 14.08 -0.29
CA THR A 150 -2.47 13.28 0.17
C THR A 150 -2.02 11.83 0.35
N ILE A 151 -2.31 11.26 1.52
CA ILE A 151 -2.09 9.84 1.78
C ILE A 151 -3.35 9.07 1.41
N VAL A 152 -3.18 8.03 0.61
CA VAL A 152 -4.27 7.16 0.13
C VAL A 152 -4.71 6.23 1.26
N GLY A 153 -6.00 6.16 1.51
CA GLY A 153 -6.62 5.21 2.45
C GLY A 153 -7.30 4.05 1.73
N GLU A 154 -7.73 3.04 2.50
CA GLU A 154 -8.45 1.88 1.94
C GLU A 154 -9.75 2.27 1.21
N SER A 155 -10.43 3.32 1.67
CA SER A 155 -11.64 3.83 1.01
C SER A 155 -11.38 4.36 -0.41
N ASP A 156 -10.16 4.77 -0.71
CA ASP A 156 -9.76 5.25 -2.03
C ASP A 156 -9.47 4.11 -3.03
N LEU A 157 -9.40 2.86 -2.54
CA LEU A 157 -9.15 1.67 -3.34
C LEU A 157 -10.44 1.04 -3.87
N MET A 158 -11.56 1.28 -3.21
CA MET A 158 -12.83 0.68 -3.58
C MET A 158 -13.32 1.24 -4.92
N PRO A 159 -13.91 0.42 -5.79
CA PRO A 159 -14.59 0.92 -6.98
C PRO A 159 -15.75 1.84 -6.59
N GLU A 160 -16.04 2.82 -7.44
CA GLU A 160 -17.23 3.68 -7.30
C GLU A 160 -18.50 2.87 -7.43
#